data_101728b82a1a643dea98b2d3338cf7c8
#
_entry.id   101728b82a1a643dea98b2d3338cf7c8
#
_cell.length_a   1.000
_cell.length_b   1.000
_cell.length_c   1.000
_cell.angle_alpha   90.00
_cell.angle_beta   90.00
_cell.angle_gamma   90.00
#
_symmetry.space_group_name_H-M   'P 1'
#
loop_
_entity.id
_entity.type
_entity.pdbx_description
1 polymer ?
#
loop_
_entity_poly.entity_id
_entity_poly.type
_entity_poly.pdbx_seq_one_letter_code
_entity_poly.pdbx_strand_id
1 'polypeptide(L)'
;MGNKCCSKRQDQELALTYPGGYKKGENSFNSNLSGPKHNNGGSIDSRYTPDPNRGQLIKHPKGGVDIIRPRTTPLLPGHNTRRIVVALYNYNAREETDVSFVKGDRMEVMDDTESDWWRVVHLKTRQEGLIPWNFVAEDRSVNSEDWFFENVSRKEADKLLLANENPRGTFLVRPSEHNPNGFSLSVKDWEESRGYHVKHYKIKPLDNGGYYIATNQTFPSLPALVMAYSKNALGLCHVLSSPCPKPQPQVWDLGPELRDKWEINRNEIQLIRKLGHGNFGEVYYGKWRNNIEVAVKTLREGTMSTQAFLQEAAIMKKFRHSRLVALYAVCSKEEPIYIVQEYMSKGSLLDFLRTGDGQFLQFEDLIYIAAQVASGMEYLELKQLIHRDLAARNVLIGETNVAKICDFGLARVIADDEYCPKQGSRFPVKWTAPEAIVYGKFSIKSDVWSYGILLMELFTYGQVPYPGMHSREVIEQIERGYRMPKPTNHHLPDDIYSLMLKCWDAIPDKRPTFEFLNHYFQNFTITSEVPYREVQD
;
A
#
# COMPACT_ATOMS: atom_id res chain seq x y z
N MET A 1 -33.74 16.82 37.41
CA MET A 1 -34.99 16.19 36.94
C MET A 1 -34.84 15.91 35.46
N GLY A 2 -34.97 14.67 35.05
CA GLY A 2 -35.22 14.26 33.71
C GLY A 2 -34.06 13.52 32.97
N ASN A 3 -33.68 12.35 33.45
CA ASN A 3 -33.02 11.31 32.68
C ASN A 3 -33.86 10.86 31.49
N LYS A 4 -33.30 10.78 30.30
CA LYS A 4 -33.78 9.84 29.29
C LYS A 4 -32.62 9.08 28.66
N CYS A 5 -32.63 7.81 28.98
CA CYS A 5 -31.88 6.71 28.36
C CYS A 5 -31.96 6.71 26.82
N CYS A 6 -30.82 6.64 26.16
CA CYS A 6 -30.72 6.11 24.81
C CYS A 6 -30.51 4.61 24.90
N SER A 7 -31.51 3.85 24.49
CA SER A 7 -31.47 2.39 24.35
C SER A 7 -30.54 2.00 23.24
N LYS A 8 -29.53 1.20 23.57
CA LYS A 8 -28.73 0.44 22.62
C LYS A 8 -29.62 -0.60 21.93
N ARG A 9 -29.93 -0.41 20.65
CA ARG A 9 -30.39 -1.49 19.79
C ARG A 9 -29.18 -2.29 19.34
N GLN A 10 -29.02 -3.45 19.91
CA GLN A 10 -28.14 -4.51 19.39
C GLN A 10 -28.84 -5.10 18.15
N ASP A 11 -28.21 -4.94 16.98
CA ASP A 11 -28.59 -5.71 15.80
C ASP A 11 -28.19 -7.17 16.06
N GLN A 12 -29.20 -8.03 16.27
CA GLN A 12 -29.03 -9.48 16.31
C GLN A 12 -28.87 -9.97 14.87
N GLU A 13 -27.66 -10.34 14.49
CA GLU A 13 -27.41 -11.09 13.26
C GLU A 13 -28.00 -12.50 13.35
N LEU A 14 -29.01 -12.75 12.53
CA LEU A 14 -29.64 -14.06 12.39
C LEU A 14 -28.73 -15.00 11.57
N ALA A 15 -28.40 -16.14 12.17
CA ALA A 15 -27.72 -17.23 11.47
C ALA A 15 -28.65 -17.89 10.46
N LEU A 16 -28.32 -17.82 9.17
CA LEU A 16 -28.99 -18.59 8.13
C LEU A 16 -28.43 -20.01 8.08
N THR A 17 -29.23 -20.99 8.49
CA THR A 17 -28.98 -22.42 8.26
C THR A 17 -29.67 -22.84 6.96
N TYR A 18 -28.92 -23.42 6.03
CA TYR A 18 -29.46 -24.00 4.80
C TYR A 18 -29.99 -25.41 5.04
N PRO A 19 -31.17 -25.77 4.50
CA PRO A 19 -31.63 -27.16 4.47
C PRO A 19 -30.94 -27.94 3.36
N GLY A 20 -30.55 -29.15 3.70
CA GLY A 20 -29.72 -30.03 2.88
C GLY A 20 -30.39 -30.67 1.69
N GLY A 21 -29.57 -31.22 0.87
CA GLY A 21 -29.80 -32.47 0.16
C GLY A 21 -30.13 -32.38 -1.31
N TYR A 22 -29.11 -32.51 -2.16
CA TYR A 22 -29.27 -33.17 -3.44
C TYR A 22 -28.36 -34.37 -3.53
N LYS A 23 -28.99 -35.55 -3.79
CA LYS A 23 -28.39 -36.85 -3.98
C LYS A 23 -27.57 -36.90 -5.27
N LYS A 24 -26.37 -37.49 -5.18
CA LYS A 24 -25.58 -37.94 -6.33
C LYS A 24 -26.37 -38.95 -7.16
N GLY A 25 -26.51 -38.67 -8.44
CA GLY A 25 -26.88 -39.64 -9.48
C GLY A 25 -25.62 -39.99 -10.27
N GLU A 26 -25.20 -41.25 -10.16
CA GLU A 26 -24.22 -41.86 -11.04
C GLU A 26 -24.83 -42.03 -12.43
N ASN A 27 -24.14 -41.62 -13.47
CA ASN A 27 -24.30 -42.20 -14.79
C ASN A 27 -22.96 -42.19 -15.55
N SER A 28 -22.45 -43.37 -15.71
CA SER A 28 -21.41 -43.80 -16.62
C SER A 28 -21.88 -43.70 -18.06
N PHE A 29 -21.08 -43.11 -18.94
CA PHE A 29 -21.07 -43.47 -20.36
C PHE A 29 -19.65 -43.41 -20.94
N ASN A 30 -19.21 -44.61 -21.33
CA ASN A 30 -18.10 -44.88 -22.25
C ASN A 30 -18.50 -44.47 -23.67
N SER A 31 -17.61 -43.88 -24.43
CA SER A 31 -17.41 -44.33 -25.84
C SER A 31 -16.16 -43.68 -26.45
N ASN A 32 -15.31 -44.57 -26.91
CA ASN A 32 -14.22 -44.41 -27.89
C ASN A 32 -14.66 -43.65 -29.12
N LEU A 33 -13.74 -42.89 -29.75
CA LEU A 33 -13.50 -42.98 -31.18
C LEU A 33 -12.16 -42.30 -31.60
N SER A 34 -11.43 -43.05 -32.36
CA SER A 34 -10.15 -42.96 -33.02
C SER A 34 -10.01 -41.79 -34.03
N GLY A 35 -8.75 -41.41 -34.27
CA GLY A 35 -8.17 -40.40 -35.13
C GLY A 35 -8.47 -40.42 -36.61
N PRO A 36 -7.75 -39.66 -37.43
CA PRO A 36 -6.51 -40.13 -38.00
C PRO A 36 -5.39 -39.08 -38.20
N LYS A 37 -4.20 -39.66 -38.42
CA LYS A 37 -2.93 -39.02 -38.81
C LYS A 37 -2.97 -38.50 -40.25
N HIS A 38 -2.29 -37.38 -40.50
CA HIS A 38 -1.63 -37.16 -41.82
C HIS A 38 -0.26 -36.54 -41.66
N ASN A 39 0.72 -37.25 -42.18
CA ASN A 39 2.10 -36.86 -42.52
C ASN A 39 2.13 -35.95 -43.77
N ASN A 40 3.09 -35.03 -43.77
CA ASN A 40 3.99 -34.71 -44.93
C ASN A 40 4.95 -33.64 -44.38
N GLY A 41 6.23 -33.77 -44.37
CA GLY A 41 7.24 -34.24 -45.27
C GLY A 41 7.72 -33.06 -46.14
N GLY A 42 8.88 -32.42 -45.80
CA GLY A 42 9.50 -31.38 -46.60
C GLY A 42 10.83 -30.91 -45.99
N SER A 43 11.90 -31.60 -46.38
CA SER A 43 13.33 -31.30 -46.19
C SER A 43 13.77 -30.10 -47.05
N ILE A 44 14.81 -29.39 -46.59
CA ILE A 44 15.95 -28.73 -47.29
C ILE A 44 16.39 -27.52 -46.48
N ASP A 45 17.53 -27.33 -46.09
CA ASP A 45 18.94 -27.38 -46.35
C ASP A 45 19.68 -26.30 -45.51
N SER A 46 20.64 -26.75 -44.87
CA SER A 46 21.93 -26.26 -44.38
C SER A 46 22.33 -24.78 -44.48
N ARG A 47 23.05 -24.39 -43.40
CA ARG A 47 24.11 -23.37 -43.28
C ARG A 47 23.71 -22.01 -42.71
N TYR A 48 23.80 -21.92 -41.40
CA TYR A 48 24.33 -20.71 -40.74
C TYR A 48 24.98 -21.09 -39.40
N THR A 49 26.24 -20.79 -39.26
CA THR A 49 27.03 -20.91 -38.03
C THR A 49 26.57 -19.82 -37.02
N PRO A 50 26.45 -20.12 -35.72
CA PRO A 50 26.03 -19.11 -34.74
C PRO A 50 27.22 -18.24 -34.32
N ASP A 51 27.00 -16.94 -34.36
CA ASP A 51 27.81 -15.90 -33.73
C ASP A 51 27.68 -15.98 -32.19
N PRO A 52 28.76 -16.09 -31.42
CA PRO A 52 28.69 -16.27 -29.95
C PRO A 52 28.37 -15.03 -29.14
N ASN A 53 27.99 -13.90 -29.75
CA ASN A 53 27.78 -12.64 -29.03
C ASN A 53 26.33 -12.06 -29.04
N ARG A 54 25.31 -12.88 -29.34
CA ARG A 54 23.93 -12.47 -29.16
C ARG A 54 23.40 -12.97 -27.82
N GLY A 55 23.34 -12.06 -26.83
CA GLY A 55 22.68 -12.28 -25.55
C GLY A 55 21.22 -12.71 -25.73
N GLN A 56 20.86 -13.81 -25.10
CA GLN A 56 19.50 -14.32 -25.05
C GLN A 56 18.61 -13.31 -24.33
N LEU A 57 17.62 -12.81 -25.03
CA LEU A 57 16.47 -12.10 -24.45
C LEU A 57 15.62 -13.13 -23.68
N ILE A 58 15.84 -13.21 -22.38
CA ILE A 58 14.91 -13.88 -21.47
C ILE A 58 13.69 -12.96 -21.35
N LYS A 59 12.55 -13.37 -21.91
CA LYS A 59 11.26 -12.74 -21.65
C LYS A 59 10.88 -13.05 -20.22
N HIS A 60 11.03 -12.06 -19.31
CA HIS A 60 10.41 -12.10 -18.00
C HIS A 60 8.92 -11.80 -18.13
N PRO A 61 8.03 -12.47 -17.36
CA PRO A 61 6.63 -12.12 -17.29
C PRO A 61 6.51 -10.72 -16.67
N LYS A 62 5.69 -9.88 -17.26
CA LYS A 62 5.41 -8.50 -16.84
C LYS A 62 4.75 -8.48 -15.46
N GLY A 63 5.16 -7.54 -14.64
CA GLY A 63 4.35 -6.99 -13.56
C GLY A 63 4.78 -7.39 -12.15
N GLY A 64 5.75 -6.69 -11.60
CA GLY A 64 5.98 -6.48 -10.19
C GLY A 64 6.71 -5.15 -10.09
N VAL A 65 6.12 -4.18 -9.40
CA VAL A 65 6.91 -3.05 -8.89
C VAL A 65 7.72 -3.62 -7.74
N ASP A 66 8.78 -4.33 -8.07
CA ASP A 66 9.88 -4.48 -7.15
C ASP A 66 10.37 -3.06 -6.86
N ILE A 67 10.43 -2.69 -5.59
CA ILE A 67 11.21 -1.54 -5.13
C ILE A 67 12.53 -1.68 -5.87
N ILE A 68 12.78 -0.81 -6.86
CA ILE A 68 13.98 -0.86 -7.68
C ILE A 68 15.13 -0.60 -6.72
N ARG A 69 15.74 -1.68 -6.23
CA ARG A 69 17.03 -1.59 -5.56
C ARG A 69 17.98 -0.95 -6.57
N PRO A 70 18.83 -0.01 -6.19
CA PRO A 70 19.98 0.31 -7.00
C PRO A 70 20.70 -1.02 -7.26
N ARG A 71 20.68 -1.52 -8.49
CA ARG A 71 21.47 -2.70 -8.87
C ARG A 71 22.92 -2.33 -8.62
N THR A 72 23.48 -2.86 -7.55
CA THR A 72 24.93 -2.90 -7.39
C THR A 72 25.44 -3.75 -8.56
N THR A 73 26.03 -3.10 -9.55
CA THR A 73 26.88 -3.77 -10.53
C THR A 73 27.91 -4.57 -9.73
N PRO A 74 28.13 -5.87 -10.02
CA PRO A 74 29.18 -6.62 -9.36
C PRO A 74 30.49 -5.88 -9.61
N LEU A 75 31.08 -5.35 -8.55
CA LEU A 75 32.39 -4.73 -8.61
C LEU A 75 33.41 -5.80 -9.03
N LEU A 76 34.14 -5.54 -10.10
CA LEU A 76 35.34 -6.28 -10.45
C LEU A 76 36.27 -6.30 -9.23
N PRO A 77 36.90 -7.43 -8.88
CA PRO A 77 37.80 -7.50 -7.73
C PRO A 77 39.03 -6.64 -8.02
N GLY A 78 39.16 -5.51 -7.29
CA GLY A 78 40.37 -4.68 -7.42
C GLY A 78 40.32 -3.26 -6.89
N HIS A 79 39.15 -2.65 -6.63
CA HIS A 79 39.08 -1.32 -6.00
C HIS A 79 38.22 -1.37 -4.73
N ASN A 80 38.90 -1.28 -3.60
CA ASN A 80 38.29 -1.13 -2.26
C ASN A 80 37.80 0.32 -2.11
N THR A 81 36.77 0.70 -2.90
CA THR A 81 36.10 2.00 -2.75
C THR A 81 35.14 1.88 -1.56
N ARG A 82 35.51 2.51 -0.43
CA ARG A 82 34.66 2.61 0.75
C ARG A 82 33.32 3.21 0.33
N ARG A 83 32.24 2.45 0.52
CA ARG A 83 30.88 2.93 0.26
C ARG A 83 30.42 3.76 1.46
N ILE A 84 30.24 5.06 1.25
CA ILE A 84 29.85 6.00 2.29
C ILE A 84 28.41 6.43 2.05
N VAL A 85 27.61 6.44 3.12
CA VAL A 85 26.25 6.96 3.15
C VAL A 85 26.17 8.15 4.10
N VAL A 86 25.23 9.05 3.82
CA VAL A 86 24.90 10.22 4.64
C VAL A 86 23.49 10.07 5.22
N ALA A 87 23.34 10.42 6.49
CA ALA A 87 22.06 10.41 7.19
C ALA A 87 21.14 11.53 6.69
N LEU A 88 19.94 11.17 6.23
CA LEU A 88 18.88 12.08 5.82
C LEU A 88 18.00 12.53 6.99
N TYR A 89 18.00 11.76 8.07
CA TYR A 89 17.15 11.94 9.26
C TYR A 89 17.94 11.61 10.53
N ASN A 90 17.40 12.01 11.68
CA ASN A 90 17.89 11.57 12.96
C ASN A 90 17.37 10.17 13.27
N TYR A 91 18.19 9.31 13.85
CA TYR A 91 17.81 7.98 14.32
C TYR A 91 18.37 7.72 15.71
N ASN A 92 17.50 7.30 16.61
CA ASN A 92 17.87 6.83 17.94
C ASN A 92 17.85 5.30 17.94
N ALA A 93 18.94 4.69 18.33
CA ALA A 93 19.06 3.24 18.47
C ALA A 93 17.91 2.66 19.30
N ARG A 94 17.31 1.59 18.82
CA ARG A 94 16.23 0.86 19.48
C ARG A 94 16.73 -0.35 20.24
N GLU A 95 17.84 -0.90 19.78
CA GLU A 95 18.54 -2.06 20.35
C GLU A 95 20.03 -1.70 20.56
N GLU A 96 20.73 -2.53 21.34
CA GLU A 96 22.18 -2.36 21.58
C GLU A 96 23.01 -2.57 20.31
N THR A 97 22.48 -3.28 19.35
CA THR A 97 23.10 -3.55 18.05
C THR A 97 22.94 -2.41 17.05
N ASP A 98 22.12 -1.43 17.34
CA ASP A 98 21.85 -0.30 16.44
C ASP A 98 22.84 0.84 16.70
N VAL A 99 23.07 1.67 15.67
CA VAL A 99 23.84 2.90 15.77
C VAL A 99 22.93 4.12 15.72
N SER A 100 22.99 4.96 16.77
CA SER A 100 22.34 6.27 16.75
C SER A 100 23.11 7.26 15.89
N PHE A 101 22.39 8.12 15.14
CA PHE A 101 23.00 9.17 14.32
C PHE A 101 22.06 10.37 14.15
N VAL A 102 22.62 11.50 13.74
CA VAL A 102 21.87 12.70 13.40
C VAL A 102 21.99 13.01 11.90
N LYS A 103 21.01 13.75 11.36
CA LYS A 103 21.04 14.19 9.95
C LYS A 103 22.39 14.82 9.60
N GLY A 104 22.97 14.38 8.48
CA GLY A 104 24.27 14.81 7.98
C GLY A 104 25.46 13.96 8.46
N ASP A 105 25.27 13.06 9.42
CA ASP A 105 26.34 12.13 9.80
C ASP A 105 26.65 11.17 8.64
N ARG A 106 27.93 10.79 8.53
CA ARG A 106 28.44 9.89 7.50
C ARG A 106 28.85 8.57 8.09
N MET A 107 28.51 7.50 7.38
CA MET A 107 28.76 6.12 7.80
C MET A 107 29.34 5.32 6.64
N GLU A 108 30.25 4.42 6.93
CA GLU A 108 30.81 3.46 5.98
C GLU A 108 29.98 2.19 6.02
N VAL A 109 29.43 1.76 4.87
CA VAL A 109 28.64 0.53 4.75
C VAL A 109 29.58 -0.66 4.73
N MET A 110 29.41 -1.57 5.68
CA MET A 110 30.17 -2.80 5.79
C MET A 110 29.43 -3.99 5.17
N ASP A 111 28.10 -4.00 5.31
CA ASP A 111 27.22 -5.07 4.80
C ASP A 111 25.83 -4.51 4.51
N ASP A 112 25.32 -4.75 3.30
CA ASP A 112 23.98 -4.40 2.82
C ASP A 112 23.22 -5.61 2.28
N THR A 113 23.62 -6.81 2.66
CA THR A 113 22.98 -8.06 2.23
C THR A 113 21.57 -8.19 2.78
N GLU A 114 21.27 -7.61 3.94
CA GLU A 114 19.95 -7.48 4.50
C GLU A 114 19.19 -6.34 3.82
N SER A 115 17.91 -6.59 3.43
CA SER A 115 17.15 -5.64 2.61
C SER A 115 16.85 -4.32 3.31
N ASP A 116 16.61 -4.36 4.61
CA ASP A 116 16.03 -3.24 5.36
C ASP A 116 16.97 -2.65 6.40
N TRP A 117 18.05 -3.36 6.72
CA TRP A 117 19.04 -2.96 7.71
C TRP A 117 20.44 -3.18 7.20
N TRP A 118 21.26 -2.13 7.26
CA TRP A 118 22.65 -2.17 6.83
C TRP A 118 23.58 -2.13 8.02
N ARG A 119 24.63 -2.94 7.98
CA ARG A 119 25.73 -2.86 8.96
C ARG A 119 26.69 -1.77 8.53
N VAL A 120 26.95 -0.83 9.42
CA VAL A 120 27.77 0.34 9.14
C VAL A 120 28.77 0.63 10.25
N VAL A 121 29.79 1.42 9.92
CA VAL A 121 30.69 2.07 10.89
C VAL A 121 30.46 3.58 10.81
N HIS A 122 30.04 4.19 11.91
CA HIS A 122 29.86 5.63 12.01
C HIS A 122 31.23 6.33 11.96
N LEU A 123 31.45 7.21 10.96
CA LEU A 123 32.82 7.78 10.73
C LEU A 123 33.32 8.66 11.86
N LYS A 124 32.42 9.35 12.59
CA LYS A 124 32.79 10.26 13.70
C LYS A 124 32.95 9.52 15.03
N THR A 125 32.02 8.65 15.41
CA THR A 125 32.02 7.94 16.70
C THR A 125 32.79 6.63 16.67
N ARG A 126 33.04 6.07 15.47
CA ARG A 126 33.63 4.75 15.25
C ARG A 126 32.79 3.58 15.77
N GLN A 127 31.57 3.83 16.15
CA GLN A 127 30.63 2.79 16.56
C GLN A 127 30.22 1.98 15.33
N GLU A 128 30.25 0.65 15.46
CA GLU A 128 29.72 -0.29 14.46
C GLU A 128 28.39 -0.82 14.91
N GLY A 129 27.44 -1.02 13.96
CA GLY A 129 26.15 -1.63 14.22
C GLY A 129 25.18 -1.47 13.06
N LEU A 130 23.91 -1.69 13.33
CA LEU A 130 22.82 -1.70 12.34
C LEU A 130 22.15 -0.33 12.24
N ILE A 131 21.77 0.04 11.00
CA ILE A 131 20.97 1.22 10.69
C ILE A 131 19.86 0.86 9.71
N PRO A 132 18.68 1.52 9.78
CA PRO A 132 17.66 1.36 8.76
C PRO A 132 18.10 2.05 7.46
N TRP A 133 18.08 1.31 6.35
CA TRP A 133 18.55 1.79 5.04
C TRP A 133 17.81 3.03 4.53
N ASN A 134 16.52 3.15 4.84
CA ASN A 134 15.64 4.24 4.40
C ASN A 134 15.88 5.57 5.14
N PHE A 135 16.81 5.60 6.12
CA PHE A 135 17.24 6.81 6.81
C PHE A 135 18.49 7.43 6.21
N VAL A 136 19.12 6.78 5.24
CA VAL A 136 20.39 7.20 4.66
C VAL A 136 20.31 7.20 3.13
N ALA A 137 21.26 7.89 2.49
CA ALA A 137 21.48 7.84 1.06
C ALA A 137 22.97 7.78 0.76
N GLU A 138 23.37 7.32 -0.42
CA GLU A 138 24.76 7.36 -0.86
C GLU A 138 25.28 8.80 -0.87
N ASP A 139 26.46 9.00 -0.28
CA ASP A 139 27.10 10.33 -0.21
C ASP A 139 27.27 10.90 -1.62
N ARG A 140 26.87 12.17 -1.81
CA ARG A 140 26.90 12.89 -3.10
C ARG A 140 26.00 12.31 -4.21
N SER A 141 25.09 11.40 -3.91
CA SER A 141 24.05 11.00 -4.84
C SER A 141 22.91 12.04 -4.88
N VAL A 142 22.09 11.98 -5.91
CA VAL A 142 20.88 12.83 -5.97
C VAL A 142 19.91 12.53 -4.83
N ASN A 143 19.92 11.30 -4.31
CA ASN A 143 19.11 10.87 -3.18
C ASN A 143 19.52 11.55 -1.86
N SER A 144 20.76 12.05 -1.76
CA SER A 144 21.23 12.81 -0.60
C SER A 144 20.71 14.25 -0.55
N GLU A 145 20.15 14.75 -1.64
CA GLU A 145 19.60 16.09 -1.73
C GLU A 145 18.25 16.23 -1.00
N ASP A 146 18.08 17.30 -0.24
CA ASP A 146 16.86 17.54 0.56
C ASP A 146 15.59 17.66 -0.29
N TRP A 147 15.73 18.14 -1.53
CA TRP A 147 14.63 18.34 -2.47
C TRP A 147 14.28 17.10 -3.31
N PHE A 148 15.04 16.00 -3.23
CA PHE A 148 14.80 14.80 -4.02
C PHE A 148 14.03 13.74 -3.23
N PHE A 149 12.94 13.25 -3.80
CA PHE A 149 12.03 12.25 -3.19
C PHE A 149 11.92 11.04 -4.12
N GLU A 150 12.65 9.98 -3.82
CA GLU A 150 12.76 8.80 -4.69
C GLU A 150 11.45 8.01 -4.82
N ASN A 151 10.74 7.84 -3.71
CA ASN A 151 9.57 6.94 -3.63
C ASN A 151 8.28 7.70 -3.28
N VAL A 152 8.05 8.85 -3.92
CA VAL A 152 6.85 9.66 -3.71
C VAL A 152 6.04 9.72 -4.99
N SER A 153 4.80 9.25 -4.92
CA SER A 153 3.81 9.38 -6.00
C SER A 153 3.40 10.84 -6.20
N ARG A 154 2.75 11.13 -7.34
CA ARG A 154 2.20 12.46 -7.61
C ARG A 154 1.26 12.92 -6.49
N LYS A 155 0.37 12.05 -6.03
CA LYS A 155 -0.60 12.35 -4.96
C LYS A 155 0.07 12.63 -3.61
N GLU A 156 1.10 11.87 -3.29
CA GLU A 156 1.89 12.13 -2.09
C GLU A 156 2.63 13.46 -2.18
N ALA A 157 3.17 13.80 -3.36
CA ALA A 157 3.81 15.10 -3.61
C ALA A 157 2.82 16.26 -3.42
N ASP A 158 1.59 16.14 -3.95
CA ASP A 158 0.53 17.14 -3.76
C ASP A 158 0.23 17.33 -2.27
N LYS A 159 0.02 16.25 -1.54
CA LYS A 159 -0.27 16.28 -0.12
C LYS A 159 0.85 16.90 0.71
N LEU A 160 2.11 16.50 0.43
CA LEU A 160 3.27 17.04 1.15
C LEU A 160 3.43 18.54 0.91
N LEU A 161 3.30 18.99 -0.35
CA LEU A 161 3.47 20.39 -0.71
C LEU A 161 2.33 21.28 -0.20
N LEU A 162 1.09 20.79 -0.16
CA LEU A 162 -0.07 21.55 0.29
C LEU A 162 -0.17 21.68 1.82
N ALA A 163 0.74 21.06 2.59
CA ALA A 163 0.80 21.27 4.03
C ALA A 163 0.86 22.78 4.35
N ASN A 164 0.14 23.18 5.44
CA ASN A 164 -0.06 24.59 5.76
C ASN A 164 1.24 25.34 6.06
N GLU A 165 2.24 24.63 6.58
CA GLU A 165 3.55 25.18 6.95
C GLU A 165 4.41 25.53 5.73
N ASN A 166 4.08 24.99 4.57
CA ASN A 166 4.86 25.22 3.35
C ASN A 166 4.46 26.55 2.68
N PRO A 167 5.39 27.49 2.45
CA PRO A 167 5.10 28.70 1.70
C PRO A 167 4.96 28.44 0.20
N ARG A 168 4.45 29.43 -0.55
CA ARG A 168 4.46 29.42 -2.01
C ARG A 168 5.88 29.28 -2.55
N GLY A 169 6.08 28.49 -3.59
CA GLY A 169 7.39 28.18 -4.16
C GLY A 169 8.11 27.01 -3.48
N THR A 170 7.55 26.42 -2.41
CA THR A 170 8.05 25.14 -1.87
C THR A 170 7.96 24.06 -2.94
N PHE A 171 9.00 23.26 -3.07
CA PHE A 171 9.14 22.32 -4.19
C PHE A 171 9.75 20.98 -3.79
N LEU A 172 9.58 19.99 -4.66
CA LEU A 172 10.30 18.72 -4.64
C LEU A 172 10.52 18.19 -6.06
N VAL A 173 11.53 17.35 -6.22
CA VAL A 173 11.79 16.59 -7.45
C VAL A 173 11.65 15.10 -7.15
N ARG A 174 10.99 14.37 -8.04
CA ARG A 174 10.75 12.94 -7.93
C ARG A 174 10.92 12.23 -9.28
N PRO A 175 11.16 10.91 -9.32
CA PRO A 175 11.12 10.15 -10.57
C PRO A 175 9.79 10.31 -11.30
N SER A 176 9.81 10.28 -12.61
CA SER A 176 8.59 10.31 -13.42
C SER A 176 7.92 8.95 -13.45
N GLU A 177 6.61 8.90 -13.16
CA GLU A 177 5.82 7.66 -13.20
C GLU A 177 5.68 7.09 -14.64
N HIS A 178 5.82 7.96 -15.65
CA HIS A 178 5.61 7.60 -17.06
C HIS A 178 6.90 7.50 -17.89
N ASN A 179 8.01 7.96 -17.37
CA ASN A 179 9.31 7.93 -18.06
C ASN A 179 10.41 7.44 -17.11
N PRO A 180 10.92 6.20 -17.30
CA PRO A 180 11.90 5.60 -16.39
C PRO A 180 13.19 6.41 -16.21
N ASN A 181 13.54 7.26 -17.19
CA ASN A 181 14.75 8.09 -17.16
C ASN A 181 14.46 9.58 -16.91
N GLY A 182 13.19 9.93 -16.66
CA GLY A 182 12.76 11.31 -16.44
C GLY A 182 12.44 11.59 -14.98
N PHE A 183 12.31 12.88 -14.68
CA PHE A 183 11.90 13.36 -13.36
C PHE A 183 10.72 14.31 -13.48
N SER A 184 10.10 14.61 -12.35
CA SER A 184 9.02 15.58 -12.22
C SER A 184 9.37 16.57 -11.12
N LEU A 185 9.35 17.86 -11.45
CA LEU A 185 9.41 18.96 -10.48
C LEU A 185 7.98 19.31 -10.07
N SER A 186 7.70 19.32 -8.78
CA SER A 186 6.40 19.71 -8.22
C SER A 186 6.59 20.96 -7.37
N VAL A 187 5.77 22.00 -7.59
CA VAL A 187 5.92 23.32 -6.95
C VAL A 187 4.58 23.77 -6.38
N LYS A 188 4.54 24.17 -5.10
CA LYS A 188 3.37 24.81 -4.49
C LYS A 188 3.18 26.22 -5.05
N ASP A 189 2.01 26.48 -5.62
CA ASP A 189 1.62 27.77 -6.19
C ASP A 189 0.31 28.27 -5.60
N TRP A 190 -0.01 29.53 -5.85
CA TRP A 190 -1.27 30.16 -5.46
C TRP A 190 -1.83 30.99 -6.63
N GLU A 191 -3.10 30.78 -6.91
CA GLU A 191 -3.86 31.56 -7.89
C GLU A 191 -5.16 32.04 -7.26
N GLU A 192 -5.59 33.28 -7.58
CA GLU A 192 -6.80 33.87 -7.01
C GLU A 192 -8.06 33.04 -7.27
N SER A 193 -8.14 32.40 -8.42
CA SER A 193 -9.28 31.57 -8.83
C SER A 193 -9.33 30.16 -8.17
N ARG A 194 -8.19 29.67 -7.65
CA ARG A 194 -8.02 28.28 -7.18
C ARG A 194 -7.47 28.16 -5.77
N GLY A 195 -6.90 29.23 -5.21
CA GLY A 195 -6.15 29.14 -3.97
C GLY A 195 -4.81 28.42 -4.13
N TYR A 196 -4.36 27.77 -3.05
CA TYR A 196 -3.14 26.97 -3.08
C TYR A 196 -3.34 25.67 -3.86
N HIS A 197 -2.42 25.39 -4.76
CA HIS A 197 -2.40 24.19 -5.59
C HIS A 197 -0.96 23.81 -5.95
N VAL A 198 -0.75 22.64 -6.56
CA VAL A 198 0.58 22.17 -6.99
C VAL A 198 0.66 22.13 -8.51
N LYS A 199 1.73 22.70 -9.06
CA LYS A 199 2.08 22.58 -10.48
C LYS A 199 3.21 21.58 -10.67
N HIS A 200 3.06 20.69 -11.66
CA HIS A 200 4.03 19.66 -12.00
C HIS A 200 4.65 19.93 -13.35
N TYR A 201 5.99 19.91 -13.41
CA TYR A 201 6.77 20.10 -14.61
C TYR A 201 7.56 18.84 -14.93
N LYS A 202 7.52 18.40 -16.18
CA LYS A 202 8.31 17.24 -16.64
C LYS A 202 9.75 17.67 -16.84
N ILE A 203 10.69 17.01 -16.17
CA ILE A 203 12.12 17.15 -16.41
C ILE A 203 12.53 16.01 -17.34
N LYS A 204 13.00 16.36 -18.52
CA LYS A 204 13.40 15.41 -19.54
C LYS A 204 14.92 15.27 -19.57
N PRO A 205 15.47 14.04 -19.72
CA PRO A 205 16.89 13.84 -19.93
C PRO A 205 17.29 14.24 -21.36
N LEU A 206 18.54 14.65 -21.50
CA LEU A 206 19.23 14.83 -22.79
C LEU A 206 20.12 13.63 -23.08
N ASP A 207 20.40 13.35 -24.35
CA ASP A 207 21.25 12.24 -24.77
C ASP A 207 22.70 12.36 -24.23
N ASN A 208 23.13 13.57 -23.93
CA ASN A 208 24.46 13.87 -23.35
C ASN A 208 24.50 13.81 -21.81
N GLY A 209 23.42 13.32 -21.15
CA GLY A 209 23.33 13.19 -19.70
C GLY A 209 22.83 14.43 -18.95
N GLY A 210 22.48 15.52 -19.64
CA GLY A 210 21.88 16.72 -19.05
C GLY A 210 20.36 16.62 -18.90
N TYR A 211 19.75 17.71 -18.39
CA TYR A 211 18.31 17.79 -18.12
C TYR A 211 17.72 19.13 -18.57
N TYR A 212 16.43 19.13 -18.90
CA TYR A 212 15.68 20.34 -19.23
C TYR A 212 14.19 20.22 -18.87
N ILE A 213 13.55 21.36 -18.63
CA ILE A 213 12.09 21.51 -18.55
C ILE A 213 11.60 22.15 -19.86
N ALA A 214 12.19 23.28 -20.23
CA ALA A 214 11.95 23.97 -21.50
C ALA A 214 13.14 23.78 -22.45
N THR A 215 12.88 23.62 -23.73
CA THR A 215 13.90 23.27 -24.76
C THR A 215 14.98 24.35 -24.95
N ASN A 216 14.68 25.58 -24.60
CA ASN A 216 15.60 26.72 -24.67
C ASN A 216 16.61 26.79 -23.51
N GLN A 217 16.45 25.93 -22.48
CA GLN A 217 17.31 25.92 -21.29
C GLN A 217 17.68 24.51 -20.89
N THR A 218 18.97 24.17 -20.96
CA THR A 218 19.52 22.87 -20.63
C THR A 218 20.50 22.99 -19.47
N PHE A 219 20.56 21.97 -18.63
CA PHE A 219 21.39 21.91 -17.43
C PHE A 219 22.20 20.61 -17.38
N PRO A 220 23.46 20.67 -16.91
CA PRO A 220 24.32 19.47 -16.89
C PRO A 220 23.91 18.44 -15.82
N SER A 221 23.13 18.84 -14.81
CA SER A 221 22.69 17.96 -13.72
C SER A 221 21.40 18.48 -13.09
N LEU A 222 20.69 17.63 -12.33
CA LEU A 222 19.52 18.03 -11.55
C LEU A 222 19.85 19.11 -10.50
N PRO A 223 20.96 19.03 -9.73
CA PRO A 223 21.34 20.13 -8.83
C PRO A 223 21.56 21.46 -9.56
N ALA A 224 22.17 21.46 -10.75
CA ALA A 224 22.35 22.67 -11.54
C ALA A 224 21.01 23.26 -12.01
N LEU A 225 20.07 22.40 -12.42
CA LEU A 225 18.70 22.80 -12.79
C LEU A 225 17.99 23.44 -11.59
N VAL A 226 17.97 22.78 -10.44
CA VAL A 226 17.33 23.28 -9.22
C VAL A 226 17.94 24.63 -8.80
N MET A 227 19.28 24.73 -8.82
CA MET A 227 19.98 25.98 -8.48
C MET A 227 19.58 27.15 -9.42
N ALA A 228 19.42 26.89 -10.72
CA ALA A 228 19.03 27.92 -11.67
C ALA A 228 17.59 28.40 -11.42
N TYR A 229 16.65 27.47 -11.25
CA TYR A 229 15.25 27.80 -10.95
C TYR A 229 15.03 28.36 -9.54
N SER A 230 15.96 28.17 -8.62
CA SER A 230 15.95 28.83 -7.30
C SER A 230 16.43 30.30 -7.38
N LYS A 231 17.14 30.69 -8.45
CA LYS A 231 17.54 32.08 -8.67
C LYS A 231 16.49 32.85 -9.45
N ASN A 232 15.92 32.24 -10.47
CA ASN A 232 14.94 32.89 -11.39
C ASN A 232 13.88 31.84 -11.79
N ALA A 233 12.64 32.25 -11.93
CA ALA A 233 11.53 31.37 -12.27
C ALA A 233 11.64 30.77 -13.68
N LEU A 234 12.21 31.49 -14.64
CA LEU A 234 12.51 31.05 -16.02
C LEU A 234 11.35 30.28 -16.68
N GLY A 235 10.11 30.74 -16.50
CA GLY A 235 8.89 30.08 -17.02
C GLY A 235 8.17 29.13 -16.05
N LEU A 236 8.70 28.90 -14.87
CA LEU A 236 7.94 28.24 -13.79
C LEU A 236 6.90 29.22 -13.21
N CYS A 237 5.91 28.66 -12.53
CA CYS A 237 4.88 29.42 -11.81
C CYS A 237 5.43 30.31 -10.70
N HIS A 238 6.54 29.92 -10.10
CA HIS A 238 7.23 30.63 -9.03
C HIS A 238 8.71 30.23 -8.98
N VAL A 239 9.55 31.09 -8.41
CA VAL A 239 10.94 30.78 -8.08
C VAL A 239 10.93 29.65 -7.01
N LEU A 240 11.81 28.68 -7.12
CA LEU A 240 11.93 27.62 -6.14
C LEU A 240 12.47 28.21 -4.82
N SER A 241 11.63 28.20 -3.77
CA SER A 241 11.97 28.85 -2.50
C SER A 241 12.73 27.90 -1.57
N SER A 242 12.07 26.89 -1.04
CA SER A 242 12.63 25.91 -0.11
C SER A 242 12.24 24.49 -0.51
N PRO A 243 13.12 23.51 -0.27
CA PRO A 243 12.73 22.11 -0.37
C PRO A 243 11.54 21.79 0.52
N CYS A 244 10.62 20.95 0.02
CA CYS A 244 9.58 20.38 0.83
C CYS A 244 10.19 19.59 2.00
N PRO A 245 9.75 19.79 3.26
CA PRO A 245 10.24 18.97 4.37
C PRO A 245 9.98 17.49 4.11
N LYS A 246 11.04 16.68 4.19
CA LYS A 246 10.90 15.22 4.09
C LYS A 246 10.27 14.68 5.36
N PRO A 247 9.13 13.97 5.30
CA PRO A 247 8.60 13.27 6.46
C PRO A 247 9.62 12.21 6.91
N GLN A 248 9.80 12.10 8.23
CA GLN A 248 10.69 11.08 8.76
C GLN A 248 10.16 9.69 8.37
N PRO A 249 10.98 8.82 7.76
CA PRO A 249 10.53 7.50 7.41
C PRO A 249 10.20 6.71 8.70
N GLN A 250 9.14 5.95 8.64
CA GLN A 250 8.86 5.02 9.73
C GLN A 250 9.84 3.84 9.62
N VAL A 251 10.47 3.49 10.73
CA VAL A 251 11.12 2.19 10.85
C VAL A 251 10.00 1.18 11.06
N TRP A 252 9.38 0.77 9.94
CA TRP A 252 8.23 -0.13 9.95
C TRP A 252 8.63 -1.61 9.95
N ASP A 253 9.92 -1.88 9.85
CA ASP A 253 10.47 -3.22 10.08
C ASP A 253 11.35 -3.28 11.33
N LEU A 254 11.32 -4.43 11.97
CA LEU A 254 12.18 -4.72 13.10
C LEU A 254 13.59 -5.03 12.58
N GLY A 255 14.61 -4.71 13.37
CA GLY A 255 15.98 -5.15 13.09
C GLY A 255 16.06 -6.67 12.89
N PRO A 256 17.06 -7.17 12.14
CA PRO A 256 17.14 -8.59 11.78
C PRO A 256 17.00 -9.53 12.98
N GLU A 257 17.60 -9.17 14.11
CA GLU A 257 17.56 -9.99 15.34
C GLU A 257 16.16 -10.10 15.95
N LEU A 258 15.35 -9.03 15.86
CA LEU A 258 13.96 -9.05 16.34
C LEU A 258 13.01 -9.65 15.29
N ARG A 259 13.30 -9.43 14.02
CA ARG A 259 12.51 -9.97 12.91
C ARG A 259 12.47 -11.50 12.92
N ASP A 260 13.59 -12.13 13.25
CA ASP A 260 13.71 -13.59 13.29
C ASP A 260 13.06 -14.19 14.54
N LYS A 261 12.84 -13.39 15.59
CA LYS A 261 12.10 -13.78 16.78
C LYS A 261 10.61 -13.79 16.50
N TRP A 262 10.10 -14.96 16.10
CA TRP A 262 8.66 -15.18 15.95
C TRP A 262 7.95 -15.21 17.29
N GLU A 263 8.48 -15.96 18.24
CA GLU A 263 7.95 -16.14 19.59
C GLU A 263 8.72 -15.27 20.57
N ILE A 264 8.03 -14.39 21.27
CA ILE A 264 8.62 -13.54 22.31
C ILE A 264 8.00 -13.84 23.68
N ASN A 265 8.70 -13.42 24.72
CA ASN A 265 8.19 -13.57 26.08
C ASN A 265 7.13 -12.49 26.33
N ARG A 266 5.99 -12.87 26.93
CA ARG A 266 4.92 -11.95 27.31
C ARG A 266 5.40 -10.81 28.20
N ASN A 267 6.39 -11.06 29.07
CA ASN A 267 6.97 -10.04 29.95
C ASN A 267 7.69 -8.91 29.21
N GLU A 268 8.02 -9.11 27.93
CA GLU A 268 8.59 -8.05 27.09
C GLU A 268 7.52 -7.02 26.63
N ILE A 269 6.22 -7.34 26.83
CA ILE A 269 5.10 -6.52 26.40
C ILE A 269 4.45 -5.86 27.63
N GLN A 270 4.41 -4.53 27.63
CA GLN A 270 3.63 -3.75 28.58
C GLN A 270 2.31 -3.33 27.94
N LEU A 271 1.19 -3.90 28.38
CA LEU A 271 -0.14 -3.43 27.98
C LEU A 271 -0.47 -2.14 28.73
N ILE A 272 -0.87 -1.08 28.00
CA ILE A 272 -1.11 0.26 28.57
C ILE A 272 -2.59 0.61 28.60
N ARG A 273 -3.28 0.47 27.46
CA ARG A 273 -4.72 0.78 27.38
C ARG A 273 -5.43 -0.10 26.36
N LYS A 274 -6.68 -0.38 26.62
CA LYS A 274 -7.55 -1.09 25.69
C LYS A 274 -7.95 -0.16 24.55
N LEU A 275 -7.76 -0.62 23.30
CA LEU A 275 -8.16 0.08 22.08
C LEU A 275 -9.59 -0.29 21.65
N GLY A 276 -9.96 -1.56 21.82
CA GLY A 276 -11.27 -2.06 21.41
C GLY A 276 -11.42 -3.57 21.55
N HIS A 277 -12.47 -4.11 20.92
CA HIS A 277 -12.65 -5.55 20.73
C HIS A 277 -12.85 -5.83 19.24
N GLY A 278 -12.08 -6.80 18.74
CA GLY A 278 -12.28 -7.38 17.41
C GLY A 278 -13.13 -8.64 17.48
N ASN A 279 -13.33 -9.25 16.34
CA ASN A 279 -14.08 -10.50 16.21
C ASN A 279 -13.48 -11.67 17.03
N PHE A 280 -12.18 -11.65 17.31
CA PHE A 280 -11.43 -12.74 17.91
C PHE A 280 -11.03 -12.49 19.37
N GLY A 281 -11.11 -11.23 19.85
CA GLY A 281 -10.68 -10.89 21.21
C GLY A 281 -10.55 -9.40 21.43
N GLU A 282 -9.75 -9.03 22.40
CA GLU A 282 -9.49 -7.64 22.76
C GLU A 282 -8.22 -7.13 22.08
N VAL A 283 -8.18 -5.83 21.80
CA VAL A 283 -7.01 -5.17 21.23
C VAL A 283 -6.51 -4.13 22.20
N TYR A 284 -5.22 -4.15 22.50
CA TYR A 284 -4.56 -3.24 23.43
C TYR A 284 -3.46 -2.43 22.72
N TYR A 285 -3.31 -1.18 23.12
CA TYR A 285 -2.10 -0.43 22.90
C TYR A 285 -1.09 -0.82 23.98
N GLY A 286 0.14 -1.05 23.58
CA GLY A 286 1.22 -1.40 24.48
C GLY A 286 2.59 -0.97 23.97
N LYS A 287 3.59 -1.29 24.76
CA LYS A 287 5.00 -1.11 24.38
C LYS A 287 5.73 -2.44 24.47
N TRP A 288 6.50 -2.74 23.45
CA TRP A 288 7.44 -3.84 23.45
C TRP A 288 8.83 -3.32 23.81
N ARG A 289 9.46 -3.93 24.81
CA ARG A 289 10.77 -3.51 25.35
C ARG A 289 10.85 -2.02 25.68
N ASN A 290 9.73 -1.44 26.14
CA ASN A 290 9.55 -0.04 26.50
C ASN A 290 9.67 1.00 25.37
N ASN A 291 10.18 0.64 24.20
CA ASN A 291 10.51 1.57 23.12
C ASN A 291 9.60 1.46 21.90
N ILE A 292 9.11 0.25 21.57
CA ILE A 292 8.35 0.00 20.35
C ILE A 292 6.87 0.05 20.66
N GLU A 293 6.14 0.99 20.06
CA GLU A 293 4.68 1.06 20.15
C GLU A 293 4.05 -0.09 19.37
N VAL A 294 3.14 -0.81 20.01
CA VAL A 294 2.52 -1.99 19.45
C VAL A 294 1.01 -2.02 19.71
N ALA A 295 0.29 -2.65 18.79
CA ALA A 295 -1.08 -3.12 19.01
C ALA A 295 -1.02 -4.62 19.33
N VAL A 296 -1.63 -5.01 20.43
CA VAL A 296 -1.63 -6.40 20.91
C VAL A 296 -3.04 -6.93 20.82
N LYS A 297 -3.27 -7.89 19.92
CA LYS A 297 -4.51 -8.65 19.83
C LYS A 297 -4.44 -9.87 20.74
N THR A 298 -5.46 -10.05 21.57
CA THR A 298 -5.62 -11.24 22.41
C THR A 298 -6.62 -12.20 21.77
N LEU A 299 -6.35 -13.49 21.82
CA LEU A 299 -7.33 -14.50 21.40
C LEU A 299 -8.29 -14.79 22.55
N ARG A 300 -9.59 -14.64 22.30
CA ARG A 300 -10.63 -15.01 23.26
C ARG A 300 -10.86 -16.51 23.23
N GLU A 301 -10.90 -17.11 24.40
CA GLU A 301 -11.14 -18.55 24.58
C GLU A 301 -12.41 -19.01 23.85
N GLY A 302 -12.32 -20.09 23.07
CA GLY A 302 -13.45 -20.67 22.33
C GLY A 302 -13.84 -20.03 21.00
N THR A 303 -13.18 -18.93 20.58
CA THR A 303 -13.49 -18.28 19.29
C THR A 303 -12.81 -18.94 18.09
N MET A 304 -11.60 -19.42 18.27
CA MET A 304 -10.78 -20.08 17.25
C MET A 304 -9.79 -21.02 17.93
N SER A 305 -9.36 -22.07 17.24
CA SER A 305 -8.27 -22.90 17.78
C SER A 305 -6.95 -22.13 17.75
N THR A 306 -6.12 -22.29 18.78
CA THR A 306 -4.76 -21.76 18.86
C THR A 306 -3.95 -22.02 17.58
N GLN A 307 -4.04 -23.24 17.04
CA GLN A 307 -3.33 -23.61 15.83
C GLN A 307 -3.79 -22.82 14.59
N ALA A 308 -5.10 -22.61 14.43
CA ALA A 308 -5.64 -21.81 13.32
C ALA A 308 -5.19 -20.35 13.44
N PHE A 309 -5.17 -19.78 14.65
CA PHE A 309 -4.72 -18.42 14.93
C PHE A 309 -3.22 -18.23 14.62
N LEU A 310 -2.37 -19.20 14.99
CA LEU A 310 -0.95 -19.15 14.69
C LEU A 310 -0.64 -19.37 13.20
N GLN A 311 -1.44 -20.18 12.49
CA GLN A 311 -1.33 -20.32 11.04
C GLN A 311 -1.62 -18.99 10.32
N GLU A 312 -2.64 -18.29 10.78
CA GLU A 312 -3.00 -16.97 10.30
C GLU A 312 -1.86 -15.97 10.53
N ALA A 313 -1.32 -15.93 11.73
CA ALA A 313 -0.18 -15.11 12.07
C ALA A 313 1.07 -15.44 11.21
N ALA A 314 1.31 -16.71 10.88
CA ALA A 314 2.41 -17.12 10.00
C ALA A 314 2.27 -16.58 8.57
N ILE A 315 1.05 -16.49 8.05
CA ILE A 315 0.76 -15.86 6.75
C ILE A 315 1.09 -14.37 6.82
N MET A 316 0.60 -13.67 7.84
CA MET A 316 0.88 -12.23 8.03
C MET A 316 2.38 -11.94 8.12
N LYS A 317 3.16 -12.78 8.81
CA LYS A 317 4.61 -12.60 8.94
C LYS A 317 5.35 -12.75 7.62
N LYS A 318 4.89 -13.64 6.75
CA LYS A 318 5.51 -13.91 5.45
C LYS A 318 5.33 -12.77 4.45
N PHE A 319 4.17 -12.07 4.50
CA PHE A 319 3.81 -11.07 3.52
C PHE A 319 3.89 -9.67 4.12
N ARG A 320 4.84 -8.88 3.65
CA ARG A 320 5.12 -7.51 4.11
C ARG A 320 4.96 -6.51 2.99
N HIS A 321 4.26 -5.44 3.28
CA HIS A 321 4.07 -4.33 2.36
C HIS A 321 3.78 -3.05 3.14
N SER A 322 4.20 -1.88 2.63
CA SER A 322 4.01 -0.59 3.28
C SER A 322 2.53 -0.21 3.52
N ARG A 323 1.60 -0.86 2.82
CA ARG A 323 0.14 -0.65 2.96
C ARG A 323 -0.58 -1.82 3.64
N LEU A 324 0.16 -2.71 4.27
CA LEU A 324 -0.36 -3.76 5.15
C LEU A 324 0.16 -3.55 6.57
N VAL A 325 -0.67 -3.81 7.57
CA VAL A 325 -0.25 -3.76 8.97
C VAL A 325 0.76 -4.85 9.25
N ALA A 326 1.94 -4.49 9.73
CA ALA A 326 3.02 -5.43 9.99
C ALA A 326 2.75 -6.29 11.23
N LEU A 327 3.01 -7.59 11.13
CA LEU A 327 3.07 -8.49 12.27
C LEU A 327 4.50 -8.52 12.80
N TYR A 328 4.66 -8.21 14.09
CA TYR A 328 5.97 -8.19 14.73
C TYR A 328 6.31 -9.54 15.39
N ALA A 329 5.45 -10.04 16.27
CA ALA A 329 5.70 -11.25 17.03
C ALA A 329 4.41 -11.88 17.57
N VAL A 330 4.53 -13.07 18.18
CA VAL A 330 3.47 -13.73 18.93
C VAL A 330 3.95 -14.12 20.33
N CYS A 331 3.02 -14.23 21.29
CA CYS A 331 3.24 -14.88 22.57
C CYS A 331 2.24 -16.02 22.68
N SER A 332 2.67 -17.25 22.35
CA SER A 332 1.80 -18.42 22.24
C SER A 332 1.94 -19.44 23.36
N LYS A 333 2.90 -19.23 24.26
CA LYS A 333 3.20 -20.18 25.36
C LYS A 333 2.17 -20.17 26.49
N GLU A 334 1.44 -19.07 26.63
CA GLU A 334 0.46 -18.84 27.70
C GLU A 334 -0.80 -18.24 27.13
N GLU A 335 -1.97 -18.61 27.64
CA GLU A 335 -3.24 -17.95 27.28
C GLU A 335 -3.55 -16.71 28.15
N PRO A 336 -4.27 -15.72 27.61
CA PRO A 336 -4.65 -15.56 26.23
C PRO A 336 -3.44 -15.34 25.30
N ILE A 337 -3.45 -15.93 24.11
CA ILE A 337 -2.37 -15.75 23.13
C ILE A 337 -2.35 -14.32 22.64
N TYR A 338 -1.14 -13.75 22.45
CA TYR A 338 -0.95 -12.40 21.91
C TYR A 338 -0.45 -12.48 20.48
N ILE A 339 -1.07 -11.67 19.59
CA ILE A 339 -0.47 -11.24 18.32
C ILE A 339 -0.01 -9.79 18.50
N VAL A 340 1.27 -9.55 18.30
CA VAL A 340 1.91 -8.23 18.43
C VAL A 340 2.10 -7.64 17.06
N GLN A 341 1.43 -6.52 16.80
CA GLN A 341 1.35 -5.88 15.50
C GLN A 341 1.79 -4.41 15.57
N GLU A 342 2.05 -3.85 14.41
CA GLU A 342 2.25 -2.40 14.23
C GLU A 342 1.06 -1.62 14.82
N TYR A 343 1.39 -0.55 15.56
CA TYR A 343 0.37 0.35 16.10
C TYR A 343 0.04 1.46 15.11
N MET A 344 -1.24 1.66 14.86
CA MET A 344 -1.77 2.73 14.00
C MET A 344 -2.56 3.73 14.86
N SER A 345 -2.02 4.95 14.97
CA SER A 345 -2.40 5.92 16.02
C SER A 345 -3.84 6.45 15.92
N LYS A 346 -4.42 6.54 14.72
CA LYS A 346 -5.77 7.08 14.47
C LYS A 346 -6.87 6.02 14.41
N GLY A 347 -6.53 4.74 14.63
CA GLY A 347 -7.48 3.64 14.68
C GLY A 347 -8.06 3.24 13.32
N SER A 348 -9.30 2.68 13.31
CA SER A 348 -9.92 2.23 12.06
C SER A 348 -10.35 3.41 11.17
N LEU A 349 -10.28 3.24 9.85
CA LEU A 349 -10.78 4.21 8.89
C LEU A 349 -12.26 4.53 9.16
N LEU A 350 -13.07 3.52 9.51
CA LEU A 350 -14.47 3.71 9.80
C LEU A 350 -14.71 4.67 10.96
N ASP A 351 -14.02 4.45 12.10
CA ASP A 351 -14.14 5.30 13.27
C ASP A 351 -13.54 6.68 13.01
N PHE A 352 -12.39 6.72 12.31
CA PHE A 352 -11.74 7.97 11.92
C PHE A 352 -12.66 8.85 11.07
N LEU A 353 -13.35 8.29 10.07
CA LEU A 353 -14.31 9.02 9.24
C LEU A 353 -15.55 9.51 10.02
N ARG A 354 -15.99 8.75 11.04
CA ARG A 354 -17.22 9.06 11.79
C ARG A 354 -17.03 10.01 12.95
N THR A 355 -15.93 9.92 13.66
CA THR A 355 -15.76 10.57 14.98
C THR A 355 -14.47 11.34 15.14
N GLY A 356 -13.53 11.20 14.23
CA GLY A 356 -12.20 11.83 14.30
C GLY A 356 -12.04 12.98 13.33
N ASP A 357 -10.77 13.36 13.13
CA ASP A 357 -10.37 14.39 12.15
C ASP A 357 -10.74 14.00 10.71
N GLY A 358 -11.05 12.74 10.47
CA GLY A 358 -11.50 12.23 9.19
C GLY A 358 -12.80 12.82 8.67
N GLN A 359 -13.61 13.44 9.55
CA GLN A 359 -14.82 14.18 9.15
C GLN A 359 -14.50 15.46 8.34
N PHE A 360 -13.29 15.98 8.48
CA PHE A 360 -12.82 17.20 7.84
C PHE A 360 -11.91 16.93 6.62
N LEU A 361 -11.72 15.66 6.25
CA LEU A 361 -10.93 15.29 5.08
C LEU A 361 -11.51 15.94 3.82
N GLN A 362 -10.61 16.48 3.00
CA GLN A 362 -10.97 16.99 1.68
C GLN A 362 -11.04 15.84 0.68
N PHE A 363 -11.61 16.11 -0.48
CA PHE A 363 -11.77 15.12 -1.53
C PHE A 363 -10.44 14.47 -1.93
N GLU A 364 -9.37 15.25 -1.99
CA GLU A 364 -8.00 14.81 -2.27
C GLU A 364 -7.48 13.78 -1.26
N ASP A 365 -7.78 13.97 0.02
CA ASP A 365 -7.41 13.02 1.08
C ASP A 365 -8.15 11.70 0.92
N LEU A 366 -9.43 11.73 0.52
CA LEU A 366 -10.22 10.52 0.24
C LEU A 366 -9.64 9.75 -0.94
N ILE A 367 -9.25 10.44 -2.01
CA ILE A 367 -8.55 9.84 -3.17
C ILE A 367 -7.21 9.24 -2.75
N TYR A 368 -6.46 9.93 -1.88
CA TYR A 368 -5.19 9.44 -1.36
C TYR A 368 -5.37 8.15 -0.55
N ILE A 369 -6.38 8.07 0.30
CA ILE A 369 -6.71 6.86 1.07
C ILE A 369 -7.14 5.72 0.13
N ALA A 370 -8.01 6.00 -0.87
CA ALA A 370 -8.44 5.02 -1.86
C ALA A 370 -7.24 4.41 -2.61
N ALA A 371 -6.29 5.26 -3.06
CA ALA A 371 -5.07 4.81 -3.73
C ALA A 371 -4.22 3.89 -2.85
N GLN A 372 -4.04 4.22 -1.56
CA GLN A 372 -3.24 3.42 -0.62
C GLN A 372 -3.86 2.05 -0.38
N VAL A 373 -5.19 1.98 -0.21
CA VAL A 373 -5.89 0.70 -0.04
C VAL A 373 -5.78 -0.14 -1.31
N ALA A 374 -5.96 0.47 -2.50
CA ALA A 374 -5.79 -0.23 -3.77
C ALA A 374 -4.36 -0.79 -3.93
N SER A 375 -3.33 -0.02 -3.54
CA SER A 375 -1.93 -0.47 -3.57
C SER A 375 -1.67 -1.67 -2.64
N GLY A 376 -2.24 -1.68 -1.43
CA GLY A 376 -2.15 -2.83 -0.54
C GLY A 376 -2.84 -4.07 -1.10
N MET A 377 -4.00 -3.89 -1.73
CA MET A 377 -4.75 -4.98 -2.37
C MET A 377 -4.09 -5.49 -3.65
N GLU A 378 -3.45 -4.62 -4.44
CA GLU A 378 -2.62 -5.02 -5.58
C GLU A 378 -1.48 -5.95 -5.16
N TYR A 379 -0.81 -5.63 -4.05
CA TYR A 379 0.20 -6.53 -3.49
C TYR A 379 -0.39 -7.89 -3.10
N LEU A 380 -1.57 -7.94 -2.48
CA LEU A 380 -2.24 -9.20 -2.16
C LEU A 380 -2.63 -9.98 -3.44
N GLU A 381 -3.14 -9.28 -4.48
CA GLU A 381 -3.44 -9.86 -5.80
C GLU A 381 -2.20 -10.50 -6.43
N LEU A 382 -1.07 -9.78 -6.45
CA LEU A 382 0.22 -10.29 -6.96
C LEU A 382 0.75 -11.51 -6.17
N LYS A 383 0.44 -11.59 -4.89
CA LYS A 383 0.80 -12.74 -4.02
C LYS A 383 -0.25 -13.85 -4.03
N GLN A 384 -1.30 -13.72 -4.84
CA GLN A 384 -2.42 -14.67 -4.92
C GLN A 384 -3.09 -14.89 -3.55
N LEU A 385 -3.26 -13.81 -2.79
CA LEU A 385 -3.94 -13.79 -1.50
C LEU A 385 -5.30 -13.13 -1.62
N ILE A 386 -6.29 -13.67 -0.93
CA ILE A 386 -7.64 -13.12 -0.83
C ILE A 386 -7.85 -12.59 0.58
N HIS A 387 -8.34 -11.35 0.71
CA HIS A 387 -8.61 -10.72 2.02
C HIS A 387 -9.89 -11.24 2.67
N ARG A 388 -10.98 -11.36 1.93
CA ARG A 388 -12.32 -11.85 2.30
C ARG A 388 -13.15 -10.98 3.25
N ASP A 389 -12.57 -9.99 3.89
CA ASP A 389 -13.28 -9.05 4.78
C ASP A 389 -12.77 -7.61 4.59
N LEU A 390 -12.59 -7.17 3.33
CA LEU A 390 -12.18 -5.81 3.03
C LEU A 390 -13.33 -4.84 3.29
N ALA A 391 -13.13 -3.91 4.23
CA ALA A 391 -14.09 -2.89 4.66
C ALA A 391 -13.37 -1.76 5.39
N ALA A 392 -14.01 -0.59 5.55
CA ALA A 392 -13.40 0.55 6.24
C ALA A 392 -13.00 0.25 7.71
N ARG A 393 -13.66 -0.71 8.38
CA ARG A 393 -13.28 -1.18 9.72
C ARG A 393 -11.94 -1.93 9.76
N ASN A 394 -11.51 -2.52 8.63
CA ASN A 394 -10.28 -3.31 8.47
C ASN A 394 -9.19 -2.55 7.71
N VAL A 395 -9.31 -1.23 7.64
CA VAL A 395 -8.26 -0.30 7.21
C VAL A 395 -7.91 0.56 8.41
N LEU A 396 -6.64 0.62 8.80
CA LEU A 396 -6.16 1.43 9.91
C LEU A 396 -5.45 2.67 9.39
N ILE A 397 -5.59 3.77 10.13
CA ILE A 397 -5.02 5.07 9.80
C ILE A 397 -3.93 5.42 10.81
N GLY A 398 -2.76 5.77 10.31
CA GLY A 398 -1.64 6.30 11.06
C GLY A 398 -1.48 7.81 10.90
N GLU A 399 -0.31 8.31 11.30
CA GLU A 399 0.05 9.71 11.12
C GLU A 399 0.00 10.10 9.63
N THR A 400 -0.25 11.38 9.37
CA THR A 400 -0.33 11.94 8.00
C THR A 400 -1.30 11.22 7.05
N ASN A 401 -2.37 10.56 7.60
CA ASN A 401 -3.38 9.78 6.87
C ASN A 401 -2.78 8.60 6.07
N VAL A 402 -1.71 8.00 6.60
CA VAL A 402 -1.21 6.71 6.07
C VAL A 402 -2.26 5.65 6.34
N ALA A 403 -2.72 4.97 5.29
CA ALA A 403 -3.71 3.90 5.39
C ALA A 403 -3.05 2.53 5.19
N LYS A 404 -3.35 1.58 6.07
CA LYS A 404 -2.87 0.20 5.99
C LYS A 404 -4.00 -0.78 6.22
N ILE A 405 -4.02 -1.85 5.42
CA ILE A 405 -4.99 -2.93 5.54
C ILE A 405 -4.57 -3.84 6.69
N CYS A 406 -5.52 -4.14 7.58
CA CYS A 406 -5.31 -5.09 8.68
C CYS A 406 -6.20 -6.32 8.50
N ASP A 407 -5.99 -7.34 9.35
CA ASP A 407 -6.80 -8.55 9.43
C ASP A 407 -6.84 -9.40 8.13
N PHE A 408 -5.79 -9.24 7.28
CA PHE A 408 -5.57 -10.11 6.13
C PHE A 408 -5.09 -11.52 6.52
N GLY A 409 -5.11 -11.86 7.79
CA GLY A 409 -4.82 -13.17 8.32
C GLY A 409 -5.94 -14.18 8.11
N LEU A 410 -7.17 -13.73 7.79
CA LEU A 410 -8.19 -14.56 7.15
C LEU A 410 -7.90 -14.76 5.66
N ALA A 411 -6.89 -14.03 5.12
CA ALA A 411 -6.36 -14.26 3.79
C ALA A 411 -5.79 -15.67 3.71
N ARG A 412 -6.18 -16.42 2.69
CA ARG A 412 -5.58 -17.73 2.39
C ARG A 412 -4.91 -17.68 1.04
N VAL A 413 -3.78 -18.40 0.94
CA VAL A 413 -3.16 -18.68 -0.35
C VAL A 413 -4.20 -19.43 -1.19
N ILE A 414 -4.46 -18.93 -2.39
CA ILE A 414 -5.28 -19.62 -3.38
C ILE A 414 -4.45 -20.82 -3.85
N ALA A 415 -4.62 -21.98 -3.20
CA ALA A 415 -4.02 -23.21 -3.70
C ALA A 415 -4.82 -23.80 -4.88
N ASP A 416 -6.14 -23.51 -4.89
CA ASP A 416 -7.08 -23.77 -5.97
C ASP A 416 -7.87 -22.48 -6.17
N ASP A 417 -8.25 -22.12 -7.38
CA ASP A 417 -8.86 -20.85 -7.78
C ASP A 417 -10.13 -20.43 -6.98
N GLU A 418 -10.64 -21.31 -6.11
CA GLU A 418 -11.85 -21.11 -5.32
C GLU A 418 -11.73 -21.69 -3.90
N TYR A 419 -12.07 -20.88 -2.90
CA TYR A 419 -12.20 -21.33 -1.51
C TYR A 419 -13.68 -21.44 -1.13
N CYS A 420 -14.07 -22.60 -0.60
CA CYS A 420 -15.39 -22.80 -0.01
C CYS A 420 -15.31 -22.82 1.53
N PRO A 421 -15.93 -21.85 2.25
CA PRO A 421 -15.94 -21.85 3.70
C PRO A 421 -16.72 -23.06 4.26
N LYS A 422 -16.37 -23.46 5.49
CA LYS A 422 -17.14 -24.47 6.20
C LYS A 422 -18.57 -23.98 6.43
N GLN A 423 -19.53 -24.92 6.33
CA GLN A 423 -20.95 -24.65 6.54
C GLN A 423 -21.18 -23.97 7.91
N GLY A 424 -21.89 -22.83 7.93
CA GLY A 424 -22.18 -22.07 9.15
C GLY A 424 -21.28 -20.85 9.42
N SER A 425 -20.36 -20.50 8.52
CA SER A 425 -19.56 -19.26 8.65
C SER A 425 -20.46 -18.03 8.52
N ARG A 426 -20.32 -17.05 9.43
CA ARG A 426 -20.98 -15.76 9.35
C ARG A 426 -20.10 -14.81 8.56
N PHE A 427 -20.65 -14.18 7.51
CA PHE A 427 -19.95 -13.11 6.79
C PHE A 427 -20.67 -11.78 6.91
N PRO A 428 -19.92 -10.67 6.72
CA PRO A 428 -20.49 -9.34 6.62
C PRO A 428 -21.17 -9.16 5.24
N VAL A 429 -22.40 -9.63 5.13
CA VAL A 429 -23.19 -9.71 3.86
C VAL A 429 -23.09 -8.44 3.02
N LYS A 430 -23.18 -7.26 3.63
CA LYS A 430 -23.20 -5.97 2.92
C LYS A 430 -21.89 -5.65 2.17
N TRP A 431 -20.79 -6.31 2.52
CA TRP A 431 -19.47 -6.14 1.86
C TRP A 431 -19.10 -7.31 0.95
N THR A 432 -19.80 -8.43 1.09
CA THR A 432 -19.45 -9.68 0.42
C THR A 432 -20.06 -9.77 -0.97
N ALA A 433 -19.30 -10.20 -1.95
CA ALA A 433 -19.77 -10.40 -3.33
C ALA A 433 -20.83 -11.51 -3.42
N PRO A 434 -21.80 -11.41 -4.37
CA PRO A 434 -22.90 -12.35 -4.47
C PRO A 434 -22.45 -13.81 -4.66
N GLU A 435 -21.44 -14.07 -5.48
CA GLU A 435 -20.89 -15.42 -5.69
C GLU A 435 -20.26 -16.00 -4.43
N ALA A 436 -19.67 -15.14 -3.58
CA ALA A 436 -19.12 -15.56 -2.30
C ALA A 436 -20.21 -15.85 -1.26
N ILE A 437 -21.33 -15.12 -1.29
CA ILE A 437 -22.49 -15.37 -0.42
C ILE A 437 -23.20 -16.65 -0.83
N VAL A 438 -23.55 -16.80 -2.12
CA VAL A 438 -24.41 -17.87 -2.61
C VAL A 438 -23.66 -19.18 -2.77
N TYR A 439 -22.46 -19.15 -3.31
CA TYR A 439 -21.69 -20.35 -3.67
C TYR A 439 -20.50 -20.61 -2.74
N GLY A 440 -20.21 -19.69 -1.81
CA GLY A 440 -19.01 -19.75 -0.98
C GLY A 440 -17.71 -19.53 -1.76
N LYS A 441 -17.79 -19.05 -2.99
CA LYS A 441 -16.64 -18.86 -3.89
C LYS A 441 -15.98 -17.52 -3.65
N PHE A 442 -14.90 -17.51 -2.88
CA PHE A 442 -14.08 -16.32 -2.67
C PHE A 442 -12.92 -16.28 -3.66
N SER A 443 -12.72 -15.17 -4.29
CA SER A 443 -11.59 -14.89 -5.18
C SER A 443 -11.11 -13.45 -4.98
N ILE A 444 -10.01 -13.06 -5.60
CA ILE A 444 -9.58 -11.66 -5.60
C ILE A 444 -10.64 -10.74 -6.23
N LYS A 445 -11.47 -11.26 -7.14
CA LYS A 445 -12.59 -10.52 -7.72
C LYS A 445 -13.74 -10.29 -6.74
N SER A 446 -13.91 -11.13 -5.72
CA SER A 446 -14.82 -10.85 -4.61
C SER A 446 -14.28 -9.74 -3.69
N ASP A 447 -12.95 -9.62 -3.53
CA ASP A 447 -12.35 -8.49 -2.82
C ASP A 447 -12.48 -7.17 -3.60
N VAL A 448 -12.48 -7.22 -4.95
CA VAL A 448 -12.79 -6.05 -5.79
C VAL A 448 -14.20 -5.53 -5.55
N TRP A 449 -15.19 -6.43 -5.41
CA TRP A 449 -16.53 -6.05 -5.00
C TRP A 449 -16.53 -5.34 -3.64
N SER A 450 -15.86 -5.94 -2.65
CA SER A 450 -15.73 -5.39 -1.30
C SER A 450 -15.04 -4.01 -1.32
N TYR A 451 -14.04 -3.82 -2.18
CA TYR A 451 -13.38 -2.53 -2.38
C TYR A 451 -14.35 -1.47 -2.92
N GLY A 452 -15.22 -1.82 -3.86
CA GLY A 452 -16.29 -0.92 -4.30
C GLY A 452 -17.21 -0.47 -3.15
N ILE A 453 -17.54 -1.38 -2.22
CA ILE A 453 -18.30 -1.04 -1.00
C ILE A 453 -17.49 -0.15 -0.06
N LEU A 454 -16.19 -0.43 0.12
CA LEU A 454 -15.29 0.41 0.91
C LEU A 454 -15.19 1.83 0.32
N LEU A 455 -15.13 1.98 -0.99
CA LEU A 455 -15.17 3.30 -1.64
C LEU A 455 -16.47 4.04 -1.29
N MET A 456 -17.61 3.35 -1.27
CA MET A 456 -18.87 3.96 -0.82
C MET A 456 -18.79 4.41 0.65
N GLU A 457 -18.23 3.59 1.56
CA GLU A 457 -17.99 3.99 2.95
C GLU A 457 -17.08 5.23 3.02
N LEU A 458 -16.00 5.25 2.26
CA LEU A 458 -15.01 6.33 2.25
C LEU A 458 -15.62 7.65 1.79
N PHE A 459 -16.28 7.67 0.63
CA PHE A 459 -16.84 8.89 0.04
C PHE A 459 -18.17 9.33 0.69
N THR A 460 -18.72 8.53 1.59
CA THR A 460 -19.86 8.90 2.44
C THR A 460 -19.49 9.13 3.91
N TYR A 461 -18.18 9.27 4.20
CA TYR A 461 -17.66 9.49 5.56
C TYR A 461 -18.15 8.43 6.55
N GLY A 462 -18.09 7.16 6.15
CA GLY A 462 -18.40 6.03 7.01
C GLY A 462 -19.88 5.70 7.14
N GLN A 463 -20.75 6.11 6.21
CA GLN A 463 -22.15 5.66 6.22
C GLN A 463 -22.25 4.15 6.02
N VAL A 464 -23.25 3.56 6.67
CA VAL A 464 -23.50 2.12 6.55
C VAL A 464 -23.98 1.79 5.13
N PRO A 465 -23.35 0.83 4.43
CA PRO A 465 -23.81 0.39 3.11
C PRO A 465 -25.25 -0.13 3.13
N TYR A 466 -25.97 0.04 2.01
CA TYR A 466 -27.37 -0.36 1.86
C TYR A 466 -28.24 0.15 3.01
N PRO A 467 -28.37 1.48 3.18
CA PRO A 467 -29.10 2.06 4.32
C PRO A 467 -30.55 1.58 4.34
N GLY A 468 -31.03 1.21 5.53
CA GLY A 468 -32.40 0.73 5.73
C GLY A 468 -32.65 -0.73 5.36
N MET A 469 -31.71 -1.41 4.66
CA MET A 469 -31.88 -2.81 4.27
C MET A 469 -31.26 -3.77 5.28
N HIS A 470 -31.97 -4.86 5.59
CA HIS A 470 -31.44 -5.99 6.33
C HIS A 470 -30.59 -6.91 5.43
N SER A 471 -29.68 -7.70 6.01
CA SER A 471 -28.77 -8.57 5.26
C SER A 471 -29.47 -9.48 4.23
N ARG A 472 -30.61 -10.05 4.58
CA ARG A 472 -31.39 -10.90 3.66
C ARG A 472 -31.94 -10.11 2.47
N GLU A 473 -32.47 -8.93 2.73
CA GLU A 473 -32.99 -8.04 1.69
C GLU A 473 -31.87 -7.59 0.73
N VAL A 474 -30.67 -7.30 1.26
CA VAL A 474 -29.50 -6.95 0.45
C VAL A 474 -29.17 -8.05 -0.55
N ILE A 475 -29.16 -9.33 -0.13
CA ILE A 475 -28.90 -10.46 -1.02
C ILE A 475 -29.95 -10.49 -2.15
N GLU A 476 -31.24 -10.47 -1.80
CA GLU A 476 -32.33 -10.53 -2.77
C GLU A 476 -32.30 -9.38 -3.77
N GLN A 477 -31.95 -8.17 -3.32
CA GLN A 477 -31.88 -6.99 -4.19
C GLN A 477 -30.65 -7.04 -5.12
N ILE A 478 -29.48 -7.46 -4.61
CA ILE A 478 -28.27 -7.60 -5.44
C ILE A 478 -28.46 -8.63 -6.55
N GLU A 479 -29.10 -9.77 -6.26
CA GLU A 479 -29.42 -10.81 -7.25
C GLU A 479 -30.38 -10.29 -8.34
N ARG A 480 -31.29 -9.39 -7.99
CA ARG A 480 -32.16 -8.69 -8.94
C ARG A 480 -31.47 -7.56 -9.72
N GLY A 481 -30.19 -7.35 -9.52
CA GLY A 481 -29.39 -6.34 -10.21
C GLY A 481 -29.33 -4.97 -9.53
N TYR A 482 -29.90 -4.82 -8.32
CA TYR A 482 -29.79 -3.56 -7.58
C TYR A 482 -28.33 -3.26 -7.21
N ARG A 483 -27.95 -2.00 -7.34
CA ARG A 483 -26.70 -1.44 -6.86
C ARG A 483 -27.00 -0.17 -6.07
N MET A 484 -26.17 0.16 -5.07
CA MET A 484 -26.33 1.40 -4.30
C MET A 484 -26.30 2.60 -5.24
N PRO A 485 -27.24 3.54 -5.14
CA PRO A 485 -27.24 4.75 -5.96
C PRO A 485 -26.08 5.68 -5.59
N LYS A 486 -25.74 6.59 -6.50
CA LYS A 486 -24.78 7.66 -6.25
C LYS A 486 -25.27 8.51 -5.07
N PRO A 487 -24.41 8.76 -4.04
CA PRO A 487 -24.76 9.64 -2.93
C PRO A 487 -25.07 11.06 -3.41
N THR A 488 -26.20 11.61 -2.98
CA THR A 488 -26.62 12.98 -3.35
C THR A 488 -26.09 14.04 -2.39
N ASN A 489 -25.77 13.65 -1.16
CA ASN A 489 -25.36 14.57 -0.09
C ASN A 489 -23.83 14.78 -0.02
N HIS A 490 -23.08 14.11 -0.88
CA HIS A 490 -21.61 14.18 -0.92
C HIS A 490 -21.15 14.43 -2.36
N HIS A 491 -20.09 15.22 -2.49
CA HIS A 491 -19.50 15.47 -3.80
C HIS A 491 -18.72 14.25 -4.28
N LEU A 492 -19.39 13.38 -5.03
CA LEU A 492 -18.77 12.20 -5.66
C LEU A 492 -18.78 12.38 -7.18
N PRO A 493 -17.61 12.45 -7.86
CA PRO A 493 -17.55 12.51 -9.32
C PRO A 493 -18.17 11.29 -9.98
N ASP A 494 -18.78 11.50 -11.16
CA ASP A 494 -19.41 10.43 -11.93
C ASP A 494 -18.44 9.33 -12.35
N ASP A 495 -17.18 9.69 -12.61
CA ASP A 495 -16.14 8.74 -12.98
C ASP A 495 -15.84 7.74 -11.86
N ILE A 496 -15.79 8.22 -10.59
CA ILE A 496 -15.56 7.34 -9.43
C ILE A 496 -16.80 6.47 -9.18
N TYR A 497 -18.00 7.02 -9.29
CA TYR A 497 -19.20 6.21 -9.16
C TYR A 497 -19.31 5.16 -10.27
N SER A 498 -18.96 5.51 -11.51
CA SER A 498 -18.87 4.57 -12.62
C SER A 498 -17.84 3.45 -12.37
N LEU A 499 -16.73 3.77 -11.70
CA LEU A 499 -15.73 2.79 -11.26
C LEU A 499 -16.31 1.85 -10.19
N MET A 500 -17.05 2.37 -9.20
CA MET A 500 -17.74 1.55 -8.20
C MET A 500 -18.71 0.57 -8.88
N LEU A 501 -19.48 1.01 -9.88
CA LEU A 501 -20.37 0.14 -10.64
C LEU A 501 -19.60 -0.98 -11.38
N LYS A 502 -18.41 -0.69 -11.90
CA LYS A 502 -17.53 -1.73 -12.48
C LYS A 502 -17.03 -2.73 -11.43
N CYS A 503 -16.70 -2.26 -10.22
CA CYS A 503 -16.35 -3.15 -9.10
C CYS A 503 -17.53 -4.07 -8.71
N TRP A 504 -18.76 -3.62 -8.91
CA TRP A 504 -20.00 -4.38 -8.63
C TRP A 504 -20.58 -5.06 -9.87
N ASP A 505 -19.78 -5.35 -10.90
CA ASP A 505 -20.25 -6.16 -12.02
C ASP A 505 -20.71 -7.54 -11.52
N ALA A 506 -21.83 -8.03 -12.06
CA ALA A 506 -22.38 -9.33 -11.67
C ALA A 506 -21.44 -10.48 -12.06
N ILE A 507 -20.67 -10.30 -13.14
CA ILE A 507 -19.68 -11.26 -13.64
C ILE A 507 -18.31 -10.92 -13.05
N PRO A 508 -17.74 -11.77 -12.17
CA PRO A 508 -16.47 -11.48 -11.50
C PRO A 508 -15.32 -11.07 -12.43
N ASP A 509 -15.17 -11.76 -13.56
CA ASP A 509 -14.10 -11.51 -14.53
C ASP A 509 -14.18 -10.14 -15.23
N LYS A 510 -15.35 -9.51 -15.22
CA LYS A 510 -15.53 -8.15 -15.76
C LYS A 510 -15.13 -7.06 -14.76
N ARG A 511 -14.97 -7.41 -13.48
CA ARG A 511 -14.49 -6.48 -12.46
C ARG A 511 -13.03 -6.12 -12.74
N PRO A 512 -12.60 -4.86 -12.49
CA PRO A 512 -11.23 -4.44 -12.68
C PRO A 512 -10.25 -5.28 -11.83
N THR A 513 -8.94 -5.17 -12.13
CA THR A 513 -7.86 -5.66 -11.27
C THR A 513 -7.49 -4.60 -10.25
N PHE A 514 -6.84 -4.97 -9.15
CA PHE A 514 -6.31 -3.99 -8.20
C PHE A 514 -5.14 -3.19 -8.78
N GLU A 515 -4.35 -3.76 -9.72
CA GLU A 515 -3.38 -3.01 -10.52
C GLU A 515 -4.06 -1.83 -11.25
N PHE A 516 -5.17 -2.10 -11.94
CA PHE A 516 -5.94 -1.03 -12.61
C PHE A 516 -6.50 -0.01 -11.62
N LEU A 517 -7.06 -0.45 -10.49
CA LEU A 517 -7.65 0.42 -9.47
C LEU A 517 -6.58 1.31 -8.81
N ASN A 518 -5.42 0.76 -8.49
CA ASN A 518 -4.29 1.52 -7.96
C ASN A 518 -3.82 2.58 -8.96
N HIS A 519 -3.56 2.17 -10.21
CA HIS A 519 -3.18 3.10 -11.27
C HIS A 519 -4.23 4.20 -11.48
N TYR A 520 -5.51 3.87 -11.45
CA TYR A 520 -6.60 4.83 -11.60
C TYR A 520 -6.56 5.90 -10.50
N PHE A 521 -6.49 5.50 -9.22
CA PHE A 521 -6.49 6.45 -8.11
C PHE A 521 -5.16 7.22 -7.98
N GLN A 522 -4.02 6.62 -8.32
CA GLN A 522 -2.73 7.32 -8.36
C GLN A 522 -2.72 8.43 -9.40
N ASN A 523 -3.35 8.21 -10.56
CA ASN A 523 -3.40 9.16 -11.66
C ASN A 523 -4.68 10.02 -11.69
N PHE A 524 -5.57 9.86 -10.72
CA PHE A 524 -6.79 10.64 -10.65
C PHE A 524 -6.44 12.11 -10.41
N THR A 525 -6.58 12.93 -11.44
CA THR A 525 -6.39 14.38 -11.38
C THR A 525 -7.74 15.06 -11.28
N ILE A 526 -7.91 15.91 -10.30
CA ILE A 526 -9.02 16.86 -10.27
C ILE A 526 -8.74 17.86 -11.36
N THR A 527 -9.50 17.76 -12.43
CA THR A 527 -9.24 18.42 -13.72
C THR A 527 -9.11 19.92 -13.58
N SER A 528 -7.93 20.44 -13.86
CA SER A 528 -7.72 21.63 -14.67
C SER A 528 -6.22 21.92 -14.82
N GLU A 529 -5.48 21.01 -15.44
CA GLU A 529 -4.14 21.35 -15.88
C GLU A 529 -4.24 22.29 -17.08
N VAL A 530 -3.92 23.56 -16.87
CA VAL A 530 -3.53 24.42 -17.97
C VAL A 530 -2.14 23.96 -18.39
N PRO A 531 -1.91 23.57 -19.66
CA PRO A 531 -0.60 23.16 -20.11
C PRO A 531 0.42 24.28 -19.87
N TYR A 532 1.67 23.89 -19.59
CA TYR A 532 2.82 24.79 -19.54
C TYR A 532 2.75 25.76 -20.70
N ARG A 533 2.67 27.08 -20.43
CA ARG A 533 2.79 28.11 -21.44
C ARG A 533 4.28 28.35 -21.63
N GLU A 534 4.82 28.00 -22.78
CA GLU A 534 6.11 28.51 -23.21
C GLU A 534 6.02 30.04 -23.21
N VAL A 535 6.91 30.69 -22.48
CA VAL A 535 7.07 32.14 -22.57
C VAL A 535 7.64 32.38 -23.96
N GLN A 536 6.82 32.91 -24.86
CA GLN A 536 7.32 33.50 -26.11
C GLN A 536 8.03 34.79 -25.71
N ASP A 537 9.33 34.89 -26.05
CA ASP A 537 10.16 36.08 -25.87
C ASP A 537 9.58 37.28 -26.61
#